data_a51fbda061da2413ce5d3ab26bf12f9e
#
_entry.id   a51fbda061da2413ce5d3ab26bf12f9e
#
_cell.length_a   1.000
_cell.length_b   1.000
_cell.length_c   1.000
_cell.angle_alpha   90.00
_cell.angle_beta   90.00
_cell.angle_gamma   90.00
#
_symmetry.space_group_name_H-M   'P 1'
#
loop_
_entity.id
_entity.type
_entity.pdbx_description
1 polymer ?
#
loop_
_entity_poly.entity_id
_entity_poly.type
_entity_poly.pdbx_seq_one_letter_code
_entity_poly.pdbx_strand_id
1 'polypeptide(L)'
;MLCCVRVWLLLVIDPLQAFLPSSANMNNRQQMRKVLQDLRMLAQQQGLAILLVTHTNKNPSAFGRKRLNGSGELWDTARSVLIMGHTRDGSKSYVSHEKSSYGVPADTILFTTETVEVRGIKTVRLKFDSTSDWKDEDFCREKPDNKGRKYAEVEREILRTLNAAPGNRMVSKELQWLVLEKTGCSESTYNHARSALSGDDLIKNVRQSVPEGGVCGVTALTRSTAVS
;
A
#
# COMPACT_ATOMS: atom_id res chain seq x y z
N MET A 1 44.61 32.30 -16.38
CA MET A 1 43.65 31.20 -16.65
C MET A 1 42.95 30.86 -15.34
N LEU A 2 41.83 31.51 -15.07
CA LEU A 2 41.04 31.28 -13.83
C LEU A 2 40.33 29.93 -13.98
N CYS A 3 40.77 28.94 -13.19
CA CYS A 3 40.13 27.65 -13.09
C CYS A 3 38.76 27.88 -12.42
N CYS A 4 37.70 27.87 -13.22
CA CYS A 4 36.32 28.00 -12.72
C CYS A 4 35.95 26.72 -11.98
N VAL A 5 36.15 26.71 -10.66
CA VAL A 5 35.65 25.63 -9.80
C VAL A 5 34.12 25.70 -9.85
N ARG A 6 33.49 24.81 -10.61
CA ARG A 6 32.04 24.63 -10.57
C ARG A 6 31.67 24.01 -9.20
N VAL A 7 31.23 24.83 -8.27
CA VAL A 7 30.63 24.33 -7.04
C VAL A 7 29.20 23.89 -7.40
N TRP A 8 28.96 22.58 -7.37
CA TRP A 8 27.62 22.05 -7.50
C TRP A 8 26.91 22.25 -6.16
N LEU A 9 25.86 23.07 -6.17
CA LEU A 9 25.03 23.28 -4.98
C LEU A 9 23.76 22.47 -5.11
N LEU A 10 23.37 21.82 -4.02
CA LEU A 10 22.11 21.10 -3.87
C LEU A 10 21.32 21.73 -2.70
N LEU A 11 20.10 22.19 -2.97
CA LEU A 11 19.15 22.58 -1.96
C LEU A 11 18.11 21.45 -1.77
N VAL A 12 18.00 20.93 -0.55
CA VAL A 12 17.00 19.93 -0.18
C VAL A 12 15.92 20.58 0.67
N ILE A 13 14.65 20.44 0.28
CA ILE A 13 13.48 20.93 1.03
C ILE A 13 12.66 19.71 1.45
N ASP A 14 12.71 19.36 2.75
CA ASP A 14 12.06 18.17 3.33
C ASP A 14 11.31 18.52 4.63
N PRO A 15 10.00 18.40 4.66
CA PRO A 15 9.09 18.30 3.50
C PRO A 15 8.75 19.70 2.93
N LEU A 16 8.42 19.74 1.64
CA LEU A 16 8.02 21.00 0.97
C LEU A 16 6.91 21.73 1.72
N GLN A 17 5.95 21.00 2.29
CA GLN A 17 4.81 21.58 3.02
C GLN A 17 5.19 22.49 4.17
N ALA A 18 6.28 22.18 4.86
CA ALA A 18 6.74 22.94 6.01
C ALA A 18 7.32 24.33 5.63
N PHE A 19 7.66 24.52 4.37
CA PHE A 19 8.30 25.73 3.85
C PHE A 19 7.39 26.57 2.96
N LEU A 20 6.14 26.14 2.78
CA LEU A 20 5.18 26.92 2.03
C LEU A 20 4.70 28.13 2.87
N PRO A 21 4.48 29.30 2.23
CA PRO A 21 3.84 30.45 2.89
C PRO A 21 2.47 30.03 3.46
N SER A 22 2.10 30.60 4.61
CA SER A 22 0.79 30.32 5.25
C SER A 22 -0.42 30.62 4.35
N SER A 23 -0.26 31.48 3.35
CA SER A 23 -1.26 31.80 2.34
C SER A 23 -1.29 30.81 1.17
N ALA A 24 -0.33 29.89 1.08
CA ALA A 24 -0.24 28.95 -0.02
C ALA A 24 -0.98 27.64 0.30
N ASN A 25 -1.91 27.28 -0.57
CA ASN A 25 -2.62 26.00 -0.50
C ASN A 25 -2.03 25.03 -1.52
N MET A 26 -1.49 23.88 -1.06
CA MET A 26 -0.92 22.86 -1.93
C MET A 26 -1.90 22.31 -3.00
N ASN A 27 -3.19 22.36 -2.72
CA ASN A 27 -4.22 21.94 -3.68
C ASN A 27 -4.58 23.02 -4.69
N ASN A 28 -4.15 24.26 -4.44
CA ASN A 28 -4.37 25.36 -5.39
C ASN A 28 -3.29 25.37 -6.47
N ARG A 29 -3.70 25.03 -7.67
CA ARG A 29 -2.81 24.89 -8.82
C ARG A 29 -2.04 26.15 -9.15
N GLN A 30 -2.71 27.33 -9.12
CA GLN A 30 -2.08 28.60 -9.47
C GLN A 30 -1.04 29.04 -8.43
N GLN A 31 -1.35 28.87 -7.14
CA GLN A 31 -0.42 29.21 -6.06
C GLN A 31 0.82 28.33 -6.11
N MET A 32 0.63 27.01 -6.29
CA MET A 32 1.75 26.07 -6.41
C MET A 32 2.61 26.36 -7.64
N ARG A 33 2.01 26.70 -8.78
CA ARG A 33 2.75 27.09 -9.98
C ARG A 33 3.67 28.28 -9.71
N LYS A 34 3.20 29.31 -8.99
CA LYS A 34 4.01 30.47 -8.63
C LYS A 34 5.20 30.08 -7.76
N VAL A 35 4.98 29.32 -6.69
CA VAL A 35 6.06 28.85 -5.79
C VAL A 35 7.11 28.05 -6.56
N LEU A 36 6.67 27.11 -7.41
CA LEU A 36 7.57 26.27 -8.20
C LEU A 36 8.34 27.08 -9.26
N GLN A 37 7.72 28.12 -9.83
CA GLN A 37 8.39 29.02 -10.76
C GLN A 37 9.48 29.83 -10.06
N ASP A 38 9.22 30.33 -8.86
CA ASP A 38 10.20 31.06 -8.07
C ASP A 38 11.41 30.17 -7.69
N LEU A 39 11.15 28.92 -7.27
CA LEU A 39 12.20 27.93 -7.01
C LEU A 39 13.00 27.60 -8.27
N ARG A 40 12.34 27.47 -9.42
CA ARG A 40 13.01 27.20 -10.69
C ARG A 40 13.91 28.37 -11.10
N MET A 41 13.45 29.60 -10.93
CA MET A 41 14.27 30.79 -11.23
C MET A 41 15.49 30.85 -10.31
N LEU A 42 15.32 30.57 -9.00
CA LEU A 42 16.43 30.47 -8.06
C LEU A 42 17.46 29.42 -8.50
N ALA A 43 16.99 28.22 -8.86
CA ALA A 43 17.86 27.15 -9.35
C ALA A 43 18.69 27.59 -10.58
N GLN A 44 18.05 28.25 -11.53
CA GLN A 44 18.70 28.72 -12.74
C GLN A 44 19.72 29.86 -12.46
N GLN A 45 19.34 30.84 -11.63
CA GLN A 45 20.20 31.99 -11.32
C GLN A 45 21.44 31.59 -10.52
N GLN A 46 21.27 30.64 -9.59
CA GLN A 46 22.36 30.19 -8.70
C GLN A 46 23.11 28.96 -9.23
N GLY A 47 22.69 28.37 -10.35
CA GLY A 47 23.29 27.16 -10.90
C GLY A 47 23.20 25.96 -9.97
N LEU A 48 22.13 25.84 -9.16
CA LEU A 48 21.94 24.80 -8.16
C LEU A 48 20.85 23.80 -8.58
N ALA A 49 20.91 22.59 -8.02
CA ALA A 49 19.84 21.63 -8.09
C ALA A 49 18.92 21.78 -6.86
N ILE A 50 17.61 21.61 -7.05
CA ILE A 50 16.64 21.60 -5.95
C ILE A 50 15.99 20.24 -5.87
N LEU A 51 16.05 19.60 -4.70
CA LEU A 51 15.35 18.37 -4.36
C LEU A 51 14.17 18.71 -3.43
N LEU A 52 12.95 18.45 -3.92
CA LEU A 52 11.73 18.65 -3.14
C LEU A 52 11.23 17.29 -2.65
N VAL A 53 11.10 17.15 -1.32
CA VAL A 53 10.50 15.97 -0.71
C VAL A 53 9.05 16.28 -0.33
N THR A 54 8.14 15.39 -0.68
CA THR A 54 6.72 15.53 -0.35
C THR A 54 6.12 14.18 0.01
N HIS A 55 5.09 14.20 0.84
CA HIS A 55 4.38 12.96 1.19
C HIS A 55 3.43 12.53 0.07
N THR A 56 3.24 11.24 -0.06
CA THR A 56 2.20 10.68 -0.91
C THR A 56 0.83 10.78 -0.21
N ASN A 57 -0.26 10.82 -0.99
CA ASN A 57 -1.59 10.74 -0.43
C ASN A 57 -1.86 9.31 0.11
N LYS A 58 -2.83 9.20 1.04
CA LYS A 58 -3.18 7.93 1.69
C LYS A 58 -4.17 7.07 0.89
N ASN A 59 -4.52 7.48 -0.34
CA ASN A 59 -5.45 6.71 -1.17
C ASN A 59 -4.75 5.44 -1.70
N PRO A 60 -5.16 4.24 -1.28
CA PRO A 60 -4.51 2.99 -1.68
C PRO A 60 -4.66 2.69 -3.18
N SER A 61 -5.64 3.29 -3.85
CA SER A 61 -5.88 3.13 -5.29
C SER A 61 -5.15 4.17 -6.14
N ALA A 62 -4.37 5.08 -5.52
CA ALA A 62 -3.61 6.09 -6.23
C ALA A 62 -2.20 5.56 -6.53
N PHE A 63 -1.77 5.71 -7.78
CA PHE A 63 -0.42 5.35 -8.24
C PHE A 63 0.13 6.43 -9.19
N GLY A 64 1.44 6.46 -9.36
CA GLY A 64 2.14 7.40 -10.21
C GLY A 64 1.80 8.85 -9.83
N ARG A 65 1.45 9.67 -10.83
CA ARG A 65 1.11 11.09 -10.62
C ARG A 65 -0.02 11.31 -9.59
N LYS A 66 -0.98 10.40 -9.49
CA LYS A 66 -2.10 10.50 -8.54
C LYS A 66 -1.70 10.27 -7.08
N ARG A 67 -0.53 9.70 -6.83
CA ARG A 67 0.01 9.51 -5.47
C ARG A 67 0.53 10.79 -4.84
N LEU A 68 0.87 11.80 -5.62
CA LEU A 68 1.32 13.07 -5.07
C LEU A 68 0.21 13.71 -4.23
N ASN A 69 0.59 14.14 -3.04
CA ASN A 69 -0.28 14.98 -2.22
C ASN A 69 -0.21 16.43 -2.74
N GLY A 70 -1.36 17.03 -3.02
CA GLY A 70 -1.45 18.38 -3.56
C GLY A 70 -1.70 18.45 -5.07
N SER A 71 -1.36 19.56 -5.66
CA SER A 71 -1.62 19.82 -7.07
C SER A 71 -0.66 19.05 -7.98
N GLY A 72 -1.14 18.65 -9.17
CA GLY A 72 -0.31 18.05 -10.21
C GLY A 72 0.83 18.94 -10.73
N GLU A 73 0.89 20.22 -10.34
CA GLU A 73 1.95 21.14 -10.75
C GLU A 73 3.34 20.71 -10.28
N LEU A 74 3.43 20.02 -9.11
CA LEU A 74 4.69 19.43 -8.64
C LEU A 74 5.25 18.44 -9.66
N TRP A 75 4.39 17.53 -10.13
CA TRP A 75 4.77 16.56 -11.16
C TRP A 75 5.12 17.23 -12.47
N ASP A 76 4.29 18.19 -12.90
CA ASP A 76 4.44 18.83 -14.21
C ASP A 76 5.71 19.66 -14.29
N THR A 77 6.07 20.36 -13.22
CA THR A 77 7.24 21.24 -13.16
C THR A 77 8.56 20.48 -12.94
N ALA A 78 8.55 19.39 -12.19
CA ALA A 78 9.74 18.62 -11.88
C ALA A 78 10.37 18.01 -13.14
N ARG A 79 11.71 18.06 -13.25
CA ARG A 79 12.49 17.43 -14.32
C ARG A 79 12.65 15.94 -14.11
N SER A 80 12.73 15.51 -12.88
CA SER A 80 12.80 14.11 -12.46
C SER A 80 11.85 13.90 -11.29
N VAL A 81 11.13 12.79 -11.29
CA VAL A 81 10.22 12.41 -10.20
C VAL A 81 10.56 10.99 -9.76
N LEU A 82 10.84 10.86 -8.48
CA LEU A 82 11.09 9.59 -7.82
C LEU A 82 9.95 9.32 -6.84
N ILE A 83 9.46 8.09 -6.81
CA ILE A 83 8.50 7.64 -5.80
C ILE A 83 9.14 6.54 -4.96
N MET A 84 9.02 6.69 -3.64
CA MET A 84 9.45 5.66 -2.69
C MET A 84 8.26 4.92 -2.14
N GLY A 85 8.40 3.61 -1.97
CA GLY A 85 7.36 2.75 -1.44
C GLY A 85 7.93 1.46 -0.89
N HIS A 86 7.03 0.55 -0.53
CA HIS A 86 7.36 -0.80 -0.08
C HIS A 86 6.74 -1.82 -1.03
N THR A 87 7.44 -2.93 -1.21
CA THR A 87 6.90 -4.09 -1.91
C THR A 87 5.67 -4.61 -1.18
N ARG A 88 4.85 -5.35 -1.88
CA ARG A 88 3.57 -5.88 -1.38
C ARG A 88 3.68 -6.65 -0.08
N ASP A 89 4.70 -7.50 0.03
CA ASP A 89 4.97 -8.33 1.20
C ASP A 89 5.64 -7.55 2.34
N GLY A 90 6.00 -6.28 2.09
CA GLY A 90 6.70 -5.42 3.05
C GLY A 90 8.16 -5.82 3.28
N SER A 91 8.69 -6.80 2.53
CA SER A 91 10.06 -7.29 2.73
C SER A 91 11.11 -6.32 2.23
N LYS A 92 10.80 -5.52 1.21
CA LYS A 92 11.72 -4.58 0.58
C LYS A 92 11.09 -3.20 0.43
N SER A 93 11.93 -2.21 0.32
CA SER A 93 11.57 -0.86 -0.11
C SER A 93 12.05 -0.64 -1.54
N TYR A 94 11.42 0.29 -2.23
CA TYR A 94 11.83 0.66 -3.58
C TYR A 94 11.89 2.17 -3.78
N VAL A 95 12.73 2.58 -4.74
CA VAL A 95 12.74 3.92 -5.33
C VAL A 95 12.50 3.76 -6.82
N SER A 96 11.34 4.18 -7.28
CA SER A 96 10.93 4.13 -8.68
C SER A 96 11.14 5.48 -9.35
N HIS A 97 11.79 5.50 -10.52
CA HIS A 97 11.97 6.69 -11.34
C HIS A 97 10.79 6.81 -12.32
N GLU A 98 9.84 7.67 -11.97
CA GLU A 98 8.55 7.77 -12.67
C GLU A 98 8.55 8.76 -13.83
N LYS A 99 9.39 9.79 -13.76
CA LYS A 99 9.48 10.82 -14.77
C LYS A 99 10.92 11.28 -14.96
N SER A 100 11.33 11.39 -16.21
CA SER A 100 12.54 12.07 -16.61
C SER A 100 12.25 13.01 -17.80
N SER A 101 12.77 14.24 -17.74
CA SER A 101 12.72 15.18 -18.85
C SER A 101 13.97 15.10 -19.74
N TYR A 102 14.94 14.27 -19.39
CA TYR A 102 16.23 14.20 -20.09
C TYR A 102 16.47 12.86 -20.80
N GLY A 103 15.60 11.90 -20.63
CA GLY A 103 15.73 10.58 -21.25
C GLY A 103 14.75 9.58 -20.67
N VAL A 104 15.00 8.32 -20.90
CA VAL A 104 14.19 7.22 -20.36
C VAL A 104 14.38 7.18 -18.83
N PRO A 105 13.29 7.06 -18.05
CA PRO A 105 13.39 6.83 -16.61
C PRO A 105 14.21 5.58 -16.31
N ALA A 106 15.10 5.66 -15.33
CA ALA A 106 15.92 4.54 -14.89
C ALA A 106 15.07 3.42 -14.26
N ASP A 107 15.65 2.23 -14.17
CA ASP A 107 15.04 1.11 -13.45
C ASP A 107 14.82 1.45 -11.99
N THR A 108 13.83 0.79 -11.41
CA THR A 108 13.51 0.88 -9.98
C THR A 108 14.57 0.18 -9.16
N ILE A 109 15.05 0.83 -8.12
CA ILE A 109 16.00 0.26 -7.16
C ILE A 109 15.23 -0.34 -6.00
N LEU A 110 15.51 -1.62 -5.68
CA LEU A 110 15.02 -2.29 -4.49
C LEU A 110 16.11 -2.36 -3.43
N PHE A 111 15.72 -2.16 -2.19
CA PHE A 111 16.64 -2.20 -1.05
C PHE A 111 15.93 -2.69 0.22
N THR A 112 16.73 -3.15 1.17
CA THR A 112 16.31 -3.52 2.51
C THR A 112 16.96 -2.62 3.55
N THR A 113 16.47 -2.65 4.76
CA THR A 113 17.08 -1.97 5.91
C THR A 113 17.62 -3.02 6.86
N GLU A 114 18.83 -2.81 7.37
CA GLU A 114 19.43 -3.64 8.41
C GLU A 114 19.89 -2.78 9.57
N THR A 115 19.71 -3.28 10.79
CA THR A 115 20.26 -2.63 11.98
C THR A 115 21.75 -2.95 12.09
N VAL A 116 22.57 -1.92 12.14
CA VAL A 116 24.02 -2.04 12.32
C VAL A 116 24.47 -1.23 13.53
N GLU A 117 25.57 -1.64 14.12
CA GLU A 117 26.19 -0.89 15.21
C GLU A 117 27.44 -0.16 14.66
N VAL A 118 27.46 1.16 14.81
CA VAL A 118 28.61 1.99 14.41
C VAL A 118 29.06 2.79 15.63
N ARG A 119 30.29 2.55 16.07
CA ARG A 119 30.88 3.21 17.26
C ARG A 119 30.00 3.10 18.52
N GLY A 120 29.41 1.94 18.77
CA GLY A 120 28.53 1.70 19.93
C GLY A 120 27.11 2.25 19.78
N ILE A 121 26.76 2.85 18.65
CA ILE A 121 25.42 3.40 18.38
C ILE A 121 24.70 2.48 17.37
N LYS A 122 23.53 1.97 17.77
CA LYS A 122 22.64 1.24 16.85
C LYS A 122 22.01 2.22 15.86
N THR A 123 22.21 1.96 14.59
CA THR A 123 21.66 2.76 13.48
C THR A 123 21.11 1.84 12.38
N VAL A 124 20.44 2.43 11.39
CA VAL A 124 19.89 1.72 10.25
C VAL A 124 20.74 1.99 9.03
N ARG A 125 21.08 0.93 8.30
CA ARG A 125 21.79 0.98 7.02
C ARG A 125 20.88 0.49 5.90
N LEU A 126 20.88 1.20 4.78
CA LEU A 126 20.25 0.74 3.55
C LEU A 126 21.18 -0.28 2.86
N LYS A 127 20.62 -1.40 2.45
CA LYS A 127 21.31 -2.44 1.70
C LYS A 127 20.65 -2.58 0.33
N PHE A 128 21.39 -2.32 -0.72
CA PHE A 128 20.96 -2.58 -2.09
C PHE A 128 20.60 -4.07 -2.25
N ASP A 129 19.51 -4.35 -2.93
CA ASP A 129 19.05 -5.71 -3.21
C ASP A 129 19.13 -6.00 -4.71
N SER A 130 18.35 -5.30 -5.51
CA SER A 130 18.26 -5.54 -6.95
C SER A 130 17.69 -4.33 -7.67
N THR A 131 17.60 -4.42 -9.00
CA THR A 131 16.86 -3.50 -9.84
C THR A 131 15.69 -4.21 -10.50
N SER A 132 14.67 -3.45 -10.92
CA SER A 132 13.48 -3.94 -11.62
C SER A 132 13.02 -2.89 -12.62
N ASP A 133 12.45 -3.35 -13.72
CA ASP A 133 11.75 -2.51 -14.71
C ASP A 133 10.38 -2.04 -14.22
N TRP A 134 9.86 -2.66 -13.16
CA TRP A 134 8.60 -2.29 -12.53
C TRP A 134 8.61 -0.85 -12.03
N LYS A 135 7.46 -0.19 -12.17
CA LYS A 135 7.22 1.17 -11.68
C LYS A 135 6.31 1.16 -10.46
N ASP A 136 6.12 2.31 -9.83
CA ASP A 136 5.27 2.47 -8.65
C ASP A 136 3.86 1.86 -8.82
N GLU A 137 3.29 1.98 -10.02
CA GLU A 137 1.99 1.42 -10.35
C GLU A 137 1.96 -0.11 -10.23
N ASP A 138 3.01 -0.80 -10.69
CA ASP A 138 3.09 -2.25 -10.66
C ASP A 138 3.16 -2.76 -9.23
N PHE A 139 4.01 -2.15 -8.39
CA PHE A 139 4.07 -2.47 -6.96
C PHE A 139 2.78 -2.14 -6.19
N CYS A 140 2.03 -1.11 -6.64
CA CYS A 140 0.77 -0.73 -6.01
C CYS A 140 -0.40 -1.63 -6.43
N ARG A 141 -0.48 -2.01 -7.71
CA ARG A 141 -1.54 -2.90 -8.24
C ARG A 141 -1.45 -4.30 -7.64
N GLU A 142 -0.24 -4.74 -7.36
CA GLU A 142 -0.02 -6.01 -6.67
C GLU A 142 -0.33 -5.99 -5.17
N LYS A 143 -0.69 -4.84 -4.59
CA LYS A 143 -1.14 -4.86 -3.20
C LYS A 143 -2.37 -5.75 -3.11
N PRO A 144 -2.32 -6.90 -2.40
CA PRO A 144 -3.54 -7.56 -2.02
C PRO A 144 -4.28 -6.51 -1.21
N ASP A 145 -5.52 -6.33 -1.53
CA ASP A 145 -6.45 -5.77 -0.59
C ASP A 145 -6.22 -6.52 0.73
N ASN A 146 -5.68 -5.84 1.76
CA ASN A 146 -5.50 -6.46 3.09
C ASN A 146 -6.86 -6.97 3.61
N LYS A 147 -7.97 -6.41 3.13
CA LYS A 147 -9.31 -6.93 3.31
C LYS A 147 -9.49 -8.25 2.57
N GLY A 148 -9.09 -8.37 1.30
CA GLY A 148 -9.19 -9.61 0.54
C GLY A 148 -8.36 -10.75 1.14
N ARG A 149 -7.18 -10.45 1.68
CA ARG A 149 -6.33 -11.44 2.36
C ARG A 149 -6.97 -11.91 3.68
N LYS A 150 -7.53 -10.97 4.44
CA LYS A 150 -8.24 -11.27 5.69
C LYS A 150 -9.56 -12.01 5.41
N TYR A 151 -10.27 -11.67 4.34
CA TYR A 151 -11.46 -12.42 3.91
C TYR A 151 -11.11 -13.84 3.48
N ALA A 152 -10.10 -14.04 2.64
CA ALA A 152 -9.66 -15.36 2.19
C ALA A 152 -9.12 -16.24 3.34
N GLU A 153 -8.56 -15.65 4.38
CA GLU A 153 -8.17 -16.38 5.61
C GLU A 153 -9.41 -16.84 6.38
N VAL A 154 -10.39 -15.96 6.54
CA VAL A 154 -11.66 -16.27 7.21
C VAL A 154 -12.47 -17.29 6.42
N GLU A 155 -12.52 -17.18 5.10
CA GLU A 155 -13.17 -18.15 4.21
C GLU A 155 -12.57 -19.54 4.35
N ARG A 156 -11.23 -19.64 4.36
CA ARG A 156 -10.52 -20.90 4.57
C ARG A 156 -10.81 -21.50 5.94
N GLU A 157 -10.87 -20.68 6.99
CA GLU A 157 -11.17 -21.18 8.34
C GLU A 157 -12.64 -21.62 8.48
N ILE A 158 -13.59 -20.95 7.82
CA ILE A 158 -14.98 -21.38 7.74
C ILE A 158 -15.06 -22.78 7.10
N LEU A 159 -14.45 -22.94 5.93
CA LEU A 159 -14.45 -24.22 5.21
C LEU A 159 -13.75 -25.34 5.99
N ARG A 160 -12.61 -25.03 6.62
CA ARG A 160 -11.87 -25.98 7.46
C ARG A 160 -12.68 -26.44 8.67
N THR A 161 -13.35 -25.51 9.35
CA THR A 161 -14.18 -25.79 10.52
C THR A 161 -15.38 -26.66 10.15
N LEU A 162 -16.03 -26.36 9.02
CA LEU A 162 -17.14 -27.17 8.51
C LEU A 162 -16.70 -28.54 8.04
N ASN A 163 -15.53 -28.69 7.40
CA ASN A 163 -14.99 -29.99 7.00
C ASN A 163 -14.66 -30.89 8.21
N ALA A 164 -14.25 -30.29 9.32
CA ALA A 164 -13.97 -31.02 10.55
C ALA A 164 -15.22 -31.38 11.37
N ALA A 165 -16.37 -30.76 11.06
CA ALA A 165 -17.61 -30.95 11.78
C ALA A 165 -18.34 -32.24 11.32
N PRO A 166 -19.05 -32.95 12.23
CA PRO A 166 -19.84 -34.12 11.87
C PRO A 166 -20.87 -33.82 10.77
N GLY A 167 -20.82 -34.57 9.68
CA GLY A 167 -21.72 -34.38 8.53
C GLY A 167 -21.51 -33.08 7.78
N ASN A 168 -20.31 -32.45 7.90
CA ASN A 168 -19.92 -31.21 7.24
C ASN A 168 -20.89 -30.05 7.49
N ARG A 169 -21.46 -29.96 8.68
CA ARG A 169 -22.44 -28.97 9.08
C ARG A 169 -22.30 -28.59 10.56
N MET A 170 -22.64 -27.34 10.87
CA MET A 170 -22.57 -26.80 12.22
C MET A 170 -23.64 -25.73 12.44
N VAL A 171 -24.07 -25.52 13.67
CA VAL A 171 -24.96 -24.40 14.04
C VAL A 171 -24.29 -23.08 13.69
N SER A 172 -25.00 -22.21 12.97
CA SER A 172 -24.39 -21.00 12.40
C SER A 172 -23.79 -20.06 13.46
N LYS A 173 -24.36 -20.00 14.66
CA LYS A 173 -23.81 -19.20 15.76
C LYS A 173 -22.52 -19.79 16.31
N GLU A 174 -22.46 -21.11 16.44
CA GLU A 174 -21.28 -21.81 16.91
C GLU A 174 -20.13 -21.71 15.94
N LEU A 175 -20.41 -21.87 14.63
CA LEU A 175 -19.44 -21.64 13.56
C LEU A 175 -18.88 -20.22 13.60
N GLN A 176 -19.75 -19.22 13.75
CA GLN A 176 -19.34 -17.83 13.86
C GLN A 176 -18.40 -17.63 15.06
N TRP A 177 -18.78 -18.11 16.23
CA TRP A 177 -17.97 -17.97 17.44
C TRP A 177 -16.59 -18.60 17.28
N LEU A 178 -16.51 -19.84 16.80
CA LEU A 178 -15.23 -20.57 16.60
C LEU A 178 -14.32 -19.85 15.60
N VAL A 179 -14.86 -19.34 14.50
CA VAL A 179 -14.07 -18.64 13.50
C VAL A 179 -13.58 -17.30 14.00
N LEU A 180 -14.42 -16.53 14.73
CA LEU A 180 -14.01 -15.27 15.35
C LEU A 180 -12.89 -15.47 16.38
N GLU A 181 -13.00 -16.51 17.22
CA GLU A 181 -11.97 -16.84 18.21
C GLU A 181 -10.63 -17.20 17.56
N LYS A 182 -10.65 -18.02 16.51
CA LYS A 182 -9.41 -18.47 15.85
C LYS A 182 -8.74 -17.42 14.97
N THR A 183 -9.52 -16.57 14.29
CA THR A 183 -9.00 -15.60 13.31
C THR A 183 -8.83 -14.19 13.89
N GLY A 184 -9.45 -13.89 15.03
CA GLY A 184 -9.49 -12.54 15.60
C GLY A 184 -10.14 -11.51 14.68
N CYS A 185 -10.98 -11.93 13.72
CA CYS A 185 -11.66 -11.03 12.80
C CYS A 185 -12.88 -10.38 13.44
N SER A 186 -13.39 -9.29 12.84
CA SER A 186 -14.66 -8.67 13.23
C SER A 186 -15.85 -9.47 12.67
N GLU A 187 -17.03 -9.36 13.32
CA GLU A 187 -18.27 -9.95 12.81
C GLU A 187 -18.60 -9.49 11.38
N SER A 188 -18.33 -8.23 11.04
CA SER A 188 -18.52 -7.72 9.68
C SER A 188 -17.64 -8.46 8.67
N THR A 189 -16.37 -8.75 9.02
CA THR A 189 -15.46 -9.51 8.17
C THR A 189 -15.93 -10.95 7.98
N TYR A 190 -16.36 -11.61 9.06
CA TYR A 190 -16.95 -12.94 9.02
C TYR A 190 -18.18 -13.00 8.12
N ASN A 191 -19.13 -12.06 8.30
CA ASN A 191 -20.37 -12.03 7.52
C ASN A 191 -20.10 -11.82 6.02
N HIS A 192 -19.08 -11.01 5.69
CA HIS A 192 -18.67 -10.79 4.30
C HIS A 192 -18.09 -12.06 3.68
N ALA A 193 -17.16 -12.73 4.37
CA ALA A 193 -16.57 -14.00 3.94
C ALA A 193 -17.63 -15.11 3.78
N ARG A 194 -18.53 -15.21 4.75
CA ARG A 194 -19.66 -16.17 4.69
C ARG A 194 -20.60 -15.90 3.50
N SER A 195 -20.90 -14.63 3.21
CA SER A 195 -21.74 -14.25 2.07
C SER A 195 -21.07 -14.59 0.73
N ALA A 196 -19.75 -14.40 0.60
CA ALA A 196 -18.99 -14.78 -0.58
C ALA A 196 -19.05 -16.31 -0.80
N LEU A 197 -18.74 -17.10 0.24
CA LEU A 197 -18.83 -18.57 0.15
C LEU A 197 -20.24 -19.08 -0.17
N SER A 198 -21.27 -18.38 0.27
CA SER A 198 -22.66 -18.71 -0.08
C SER A 198 -23.01 -18.29 -1.51
N GLY A 199 -22.45 -17.19 -2.00
CA GLY A 199 -22.59 -16.76 -3.41
C GLY A 199 -21.90 -17.73 -4.39
N ASP A 200 -20.79 -18.31 -3.97
CA ASP A 200 -20.03 -19.30 -4.76
C ASP A 200 -20.58 -20.74 -4.62
N ASP A 201 -21.73 -20.90 -3.98
CA ASP A 201 -22.37 -22.22 -3.75
C ASP A 201 -21.50 -23.22 -2.96
N LEU A 202 -20.52 -22.75 -2.20
CA LEU A 202 -19.64 -23.61 -1.39
C LEU A 202 -20.28 -23.98 -0.05
N ILE A 203 -21.11 -23.09 0.50
CA ILE A 203 -21.87 -23.33 1.72
C ILE A 203 -23.34 -22.97 1.51
N LYS A 204 -24.23 -23.60 2.28
CA LYS A 204 -25.65 -23.27 2.33
C LYS A 204 -26.14 -23.14 3.77
N ASN A 205 -27.12 -22.26 3.96
CA ASN A 205 -27.79 -22.09 5.23
C ASN A 205 -29.11 -22.85 5.21
N VAL A 206 -29.30 -23.75 6.17
CA VAL A 206 -30.49 -24.58 6.31
C VAL A 206 -31.11 -24.29 7.66
N ARG A 207 -32.43 -24.18 7.72
CA ARG A 207 -33.17 -24.11 8.99
C ARG A 207 -33.45 -25.55 9.45
N GLN A 208 -33.05 -25.85 10.68
CA GLN A 208 -33.32 -27.17 11.29
C GLN A 208 -34.14 -26.98 12.56
N SER A 209 -35.19 -27.79 12.70
CA SER A 209 -35.98 -27.86 13.94
C SER A 209 -35.17 -28.54 15.04
N VAL A 210 -35.20 -28.00 16.24
CA VAL A 210 -34.57 -28.55 17.44
C VAL A 210 -35.60 -29.30 18.27
N PRO A 211 -35.26 -30.41 18.94
CA PRO A 211 -36.20 -31.21 19.75
C PRO A 211 -36.98 -30.44 20.83
N GLU A 212 -36.44 -29.29 21.26
CA GLU A 212 -37.03 -28.42 22.29
C GLU A 212 -38.01 -27.38 21.73
N GLY A 213 -38.50 -27.51 20.49
CA GLY A 213 -39.54 -26.64 19.92
C GLY A 213 -39.02 -25.34 19.28
N GLY A 214 -37.71 -25.19 19.01
CA GLY A 214 -37.11 -24.04 18.35
C GLY A 214 -36.64 -24.36 16.93
N VAL A 215 -36.27 -23.30 16.15
CA VAL A 215 -35.62 -23.42 14.85
C VAL A 215 -34.25 -22.80 14.96
N CYS A 216 -33.18 -23.56 14.65
CA CYS A 216 -31.84 -23.04 14.56
C CYS A 216 -31.35 -22.97 13.11
N GLY A 217 -30.50 -21.98 12.81
CA GLY A 217 -29.80 -21.90 11.53
C GLY A 217 -28.57 -22.80 11.54
N VAL A 218 -28.45 -23.64 10.54
CA VAL A 218 -27.29 -24.53 10.33
C VAL A 218 -26.60 -24.14 9.04
N THR A 219 -25.28 -23.99 9.08
CA THR A 219 -24.44 -23.81 7.89
C THR A 219 -23.81 -25.15 7.53
N ALA A 220 -23.90 -25.54 6.25
CA ALA A 220 -23.38 -26.80 5.76
C ALA A 220 -22.61 -26.59 4.46
N LEU A 221 -21.61 -27.44 4.18
CA LEU A 221 -20.95 -27.49 2.87
C LEU A 221 -21.93 -28.01 1.81
N THR A 222 -21.88 -27.44 0.61
CA THR A 222 -22.75 -27.82 -0.50
C THR A 222 -22.24 -29.07 -1.21
N ARG A 223 -20.90 -29.27 -1.25
CA ARG A 223 -20.23 -30.48 -1.77
C ARG A 223 -19.04 -30.82 -0.87
N SER A 224 -18.74 -32.11 -0.71
CA SER A 224 -17.48 -32.55 -0.10
C SER A 224 -16.33 -32.21 -1.04
N THR A 225 -15.72 -31.05 -0.86
CA THR A 225 -14.42 -30.74 -1.48
C THR A 225 -13.37 -31.41 -0.62
N ALA A 226 -12.94 -32.60 -1.03
CA ALA A 226 -11.69 -33.16 -0.57
C ALA A 226 -10.57 -32.23 -1.00
N VAL A 227 -10.03 -31.49 -0.05
CA VAL A 227 -8.79 -30.72 -0.25
C VAL A 227 -7.66 -31.73 -0.11
N SER A 228 -7.01 -32.00 -1.26
CA SER A 228 -5.74 -32.72 -1.34
C SER A 228 -4.63 -31.87 -0.73
#